data_ad4d20bdecf3fa2e6e5a424f7663f3d8
#
_entry.id   ad4d20bdecf3fa2e6e5a424f7663f3d8
#
_cell.length_a   1.000
_cell.length_b   1.000
_cell.length_c   1.000
_cell.angle_alpha   90.00
_cell.angle_beta   90.00
_cell.angle_gamma   90.00
#
_symmetry.space_group_name_H-M   'P 1'
#
loop_
_entity.id
_entity.type
_entity.pdbx_description
1 polymer ?
#
loop_
_entity_poly.entity_id
_entity_poly.type
_entity_poly.pdbx_seq_one_letter_code
_entity_poly.pdbx_strand_id
1 'polypeptide(L)'
;SGITPAISDESAECLKQACIAAKKHGVTVSCDLNFRKKLWSSEKAISIMRPLMQYVDVCIGNEEDAELCLGFKPDADVEAGVTDAAGYEGIFKAMAKEFGFKYVVSTLRESFSATHNGWKALIYDGKEFYQSKRYDINPIIDRVGGGDSFSGGLIHGLLTKPTQGEALEFAVAASALKHTIPGDFNHVSVEEVEALAGGNANGRVQR
;
A
#
# COMPACT_ATOMS: atom_id res chain seq x y z
N SER A 1 -10.82 2.88 -0.98
CA SER A 1 -9.95 2.80 -2.16
C SER A 1 -10.24 3.97 -3.09
N GLY A 2 -9.21 4.48 -3.77
CA GLY A 2 -9.33 5.52 -4.81
C GLY A 2 -10.15 5.10 -6.03
N ILE A 3 -10.43 3.80 -6.19
CA ILE A 3 -11.37 3.33 -7.20
C ILE A 3 -12.80 3.82 -6.90
N THR A 4 -13.21 3.82 -5.63
CA THR A 4 -14.58 4.19 -5.24
C THR A 4 -15.01 5.58 -5.74
N PRO A 5 -14.25 6.66 -5.48
CA PRO A 5 -14.64 7.99 -5.96
C PRO A 5 -14.41 8.18 -7.48
N ALA A 6 -13.68 7.26 -8.13
CA ALA A 6 -13.47 7.31 -9.57
C ALA A 6 -14.65 6.80 -10.39
N ILE A 7 -15.60 6.06 -9.77
CA ILE A 7 -16.74 5.44 -10.45
C ILE A 7 -17.78 6.50 -10.87
N SER A 8 -18.13 7.40 -9.96
CA SER A 8 -19.06 8.52 -10.23
C SER A 8 -18.91 9.61 -9.16
N ASP A 9 -19.48 10.79 -9.45
CA ASP A 9 -19.49 11.91 -8.51
C ASP A 9 -20.35 11.58 -7.26
N GLU A 10 -21.43 10.80 -7.40
CA GLU A 10 -22.24 10.31 -6.28
C GLU A 10 -21.43 9.35 -5.38
N SER A 11 -20.62 8.46 -5.98
CA SER A 11 -19.73 7.58 -5.22
C SER A 11 -18.68 8.36 -4.46
N ALA A 12 -18.15 9.44 -5.04
CA ALA A 12 -17.18 10.32 -4.38
C ALA A 12 -17.83 11.03 -3.17
N GLU A 13 -19.05 11.54 -3.31
CA GLU A 13 -19.77 12.18 -2.20
C GLU A 13 -20.14 11.15 -1.12
N CYS A 14 -20.60 9.97 -1.50
CA CYS A 14 -20.89 8.88 -0.55
C CYS A 14 -19.65 8.49 0.26
N LEU A 15 -18.48 8.34 -0.39
CA LEU A 15 -17.21 8.07 0.28
C LEU A 15 -16.85 9.19 1.27
N LYS A 16 -17.01 10.45 0.86
CA LYS A 16 -16.76 11.60 1.72
C LYS A 16 -17.62 11.58 2.98
N GLN A 17 -18.93 11.32 2.84
CA GLN A 17 -19.82 11.21 3.97
C GLN A 17 -19.45 10.06 4.92
N ALA A 18 -19.03 8.90 4.36
CA ALA A 18 -18.54 7.78 5.15
C ALA A 18 -17.26 8.14 5.93
N CYS A 19 -16.31 8.83 5.29
CA CYS A 19 -15.07 9.29 5.96
C CYS A 19 -15.37 10.30 7.08
N ILE A 20 -16.27 11.26 6.86
CA ILE A 20 -16.72 12.21 7.89
C ILE A 20 -17.35 11.47 9.07
N ALA A 21 -18.24 10.51 8.80
CA ALA A 21 -18.87 9.72 9.84
C ALA A 21 -17.85 8.89 10.63
N ALA A 22 -16.90 8.25 9.95
CA ALA A 22 -15.81 7.50 10.58
C ALA A 22 -15.01 8.38 11.55
N LYS A 23 -14.59 9.56 11.12
CA LYS A 23 -13.85 10.50 11.97
C LYS A 23 -14.68 10.99 13.16
N LYS A 24 -15.96 11.26 12.97
CA LYS A 24 -16.88 11.66 14.04
C LYS A 24 -16.98 10.59 15.15
N HIS A 25 -16.88 9.32 14.77
CA HIS A 25 -16.95 8.18 15.69
C HIS A 25 -15.58 7.66 16.14
N GLY A 26 -14.49 8.36 15.83
CA GLY A 26 -13.13 7.96 16.24
C GLY A 26 -12.61 6.70 15.52
N VAL A 27 -13.20 6.37 14.37
CA VAL A 27 -12.78 5.20 13.57
C VAL A 27 -11.55 5.56 12.73
N THR A 28 -10.54 4.70 12.76
CA THR A 28 -9.35 4.82 11.91
C THR A 28 -9.73 4.55 10.44
N VAL A 29 -9.32 5.42 9.56
CA VAL A 29 -9.57 5.31 8.10
C VAL A 29 -8.28 4.97 7.39
N SER A 30 -8.24 3.84 6.70
CA SER A 30 -7.19 3.51 5.75
C SER A 30 -7.68 3.70 4.31
N CYS A 31 -6.81 4.19 3.43
CA CYS A 31 -7.11 4.40 2.03
C CYS A 31 -5.94 3.92 1.17
N ASP A 32 -6.22 2.98 0.27
CA ASP A 32 -5.35 2.67 -0.87
C ASP A 32 -5.70 3.64 -2.00
N LEU A 33 -4.72 4.44 -2.44
CA LEU A 33 -4.88 5.46 -3.48
C LEU A 33 -5.29 4.85 -4.83
N ASN A 34 -4.71 3.72 -5.17
CA ASN A 34 -5.16 2.79 -6.21
C ASN A 34 -5.59 3.46 -7.51
N PHE A 35 -4.74 4.30 -8.09
CA PHE A 35 -5.03 5.04 -9.33
C PHE A 35 -5.39 4.11 -10.50
N ARG A 36 -6.41 4.47 -11.23
CA ARG A 36 -6.84 3.75 -12.44
C ARG A 36 -7.08 4.70 -13.59
N LYS A 37 -6.08 4.84 -14.47
CA LYS A 37 -6.14 5.74 -15.65
C LYS A 37 -7.31 5.48 -16.59
N LYS A 38 -7.95 4.31 -16.53
CA LYS A 38 -9.15 3.98 -17.32
C LYS A 38 -10.43 4.56 -16.72
N LEU A 39 -10.44 4.98 -15.45
CA LEU A 39 -11.59 5.53 -14.77
C LEU A 39 -11.58 7.06 -14.76
N TRP A 40 -10.41 7.67 -14.60
CA TRP A 40 -10.26 9.12 -14.51
C TRP A 40 -8.87 9.60 -14.89
N SER A 41 -8.74 10.91 -15.14
CA SER A 41 -7.44 11.56 -15.31
C SER A 41 -6.78 11.87 -13.97
N SER A 42 -5.47 12.13 -13.98
CA SER A 42 -4.74 12.53 -12.78
C SER A 42 -5.28 13.85 -12.20
N GLU A 43 -5.62 14.82 -13.05
CA GLU A 43 -6.19 16.11 -12.62
C GLU A 43 -7.53 15.90 -11.86
N LYS A 44 -8.42 15.03 -12.38
CA LYS A 44 -9.67 14.69 -11.69
C LYS A 44 -9.39 13.94 -10.40
N ALA A 45 -8.46 12.98 -10.41
CA ALA A 45 -8.06 12.24 -9.22
C ALA A 45 -7.54 13.18 -8.13
N ILE A 46 -6.64 14.08 -8.43
CA ILE A 46 -6.07 15.07 -7.50
C ILE A 46 -7.19 15.94 -6.92
N SER A 47 -8.09 16.46 -7.77
CA SER A 47 -9.17 17.36 -7.33
C SER A 47 -10.13 16.70 -6.34
N ILE A 48 -10.34 15.40 -6.44
CA ILE A 48 -11.25 14.63 -5.58
C ILE A 48 -10.54 14.01 -4.38
N MET A 49 -9.35 13.41 -4.59
CA MET A 49 -8.65 12.69 -3.52
C MET A 49 -8.03 13.62 -2.48
N ARG A 50 -7.39 14.73 -2.89
CA ARG A 50 -6.77 15.64 -1.90
C ARG A 50 -7.73 16.11 -0.80
N PRO A 51 -8.96 16.58 -1.09
CA PRO A 51 -9.92 16.95 -0.05
C PRO A 51 -10.35 15.77 0.86
N LEU A 52 -10.28 14.53 0.38
CA LEU A 52 -10.61 13.34 1.16
C LEU A 52 -9.48 12.95 2.14
N MET A 53 -8.24 13.26 1.80
CA MET A 53 -7.07 12.83 2.59
C MET A 53 -7.05 13.40 4.01
N GLN A 54 -7.70 14.53 4.28
CA GLN A 54 -7.85 15.05 5.65
C GLN A 54 -8.59 14.10 6.62
N TYR A 55 -9.32 13.12 6.08
CA TYR A 55 -10.05 12.13 6.87
C TYR A 55 -9.31 10.79 6.98
N VAL A 56 -8.16 10.64 6.30
CA VAL A 56 -7.40 9.39 6.22
C VAL A 56 -6.30 9.37 7.28
N ASP A 57 -6.16 8.26 7.98
CA ASP A 57 -5.10 8.03 8.95
C ASP A 57 -3.95 7.20 8.35
N VAL A 58 -4.26 6.24 7.47
CA VAL A 58 -3.30 5.35 6.82
C VAL A 58 -3.43 5.49 5.31
N CYS A 59 -2.45 6.12 4.68
CA CYS A 59 -2.39 6.29 3.23
C CYS A 59 -1.51 5.19 2.63
N ILE A 60 -2.09 4.36 1.76
CA ILE A 60 -1.41 3.26 1.08
C ILE A 60 -1.40 3.58 -0.42
N GLY A 61 -0.32 3.23 -1.11
CA GLY A 61 -0.20 3.37 -2.56
C GLY A 61 0.96 2.56 -3.12
N ASN A 62 1.20 2.74 -4.38
CA ASN A 62 2.41 2.30 -5.06
C ASN A 62 3.31 3.50 -5.38
N GLU A 63 4.39 3.25 -6.11
CA GLU A 63 5.38 4.26 -6.45
C GLU A 63 4.85 5.47 -7.26
N GLU A 64 3.75 5.30 -8.02
CA GLU A 64 3.17 6.33 -8.89
C GLU A 64 1.95 7.02 -8.27
N ASP A 65 1.28 6.38 -7.30
CA ASP A 65 -0.01 6.85 -6.79
C ASP A 65 0.08 8.21 -6.07
N ALA A 66 1.20 8.50 -5.40
CA ALA A 66 1.40 9.78 -4.73
C ALA A 66 1.39 10.96 -5.73
N GLU A 67 1.96 10.78 -6.90
CA GLU A 67 1.93 11.79 -7.97
C GLU A 67 0.54 11.84 -8.61
N LEU A 68 0.02 10.70 -9.06
CA LEU A 68 -1.18 10.62 -9.88
C LEU A 68 -2.47 10.95 -9.12
N CYS A 69 -2.53 10.64 -7.82
CA CYS A 69 -3.71 10.92 -6.98
C CYS A 69 -3.59 12.18 -6.14
N LEU A 70 -2.37 12.59 -5.76
CA LEU A 70 -2.16 13.66 -4.80
C LEU A 70 -1.24 14.78 -5.30
N GLY A 71 -0.59 14.60 -6.44
CA GLY A 71 0.26 15.62 -7.06
C GLY A 71 1.64 15.78 -6.41
N PHE A 72 2.09 14.82 -5.60
CA PHE A 72 3.45 14.81 -5.05
C PHE A 72 4.40 14.16 -6.04
N LYS A 73 5.19 14.98 -6.71
CA LYS A 73 6.18 14.50 -7.67
C LYS A 73 7.43 14.02 -6.94
N PRO A 74 8.01 12.86 -7.34
CA PRO A 74 9.32 12.47 -6.86
C PRO A 74 10.37 13.51 -7.26
N ASP A 75 11.41 13.67 -6.43
CA ASP A 75 12.58 14.45 -6.83
C ASP A 75 13.23 13.79 -8.06
N ALA A 76 13.84 14.59 -8.95
CA ALA A 76 14.31 14.16 -10.28
C ALA A 76 15.25 12.93 -10.27
N ASP A 77 15.88 12.62 -9.13
CA ASP A 77 16.77 11.47 -8.98
C ASP A 77 16.03 10.12 -8.89
N VAL A 78 14.72 10.12 -8.55
CA VAL A 78 13.90 8.88 -8.47
C VAL A 78 13.45 8.42 -9.85
N GLU A 79 13.32 9.32 -10.83
CA GLU A 79 12.97 8.99 -12.23
C GLU A 79 14.04 8.11 -12.92
N ALA A 80 15.26 8.05 -12.39
CA ALA A 80 16.35 7.24 -12.92
C ALA A 80 16.26 5.73 -12.60
N GLY A 81 15.14 5.26 -12.02
CA GLY A 81 14.94 3.82 -11.74
C GLY A 81 15.65 3.34 -10.46
N VAL A 82 16.18 4.24 -9.65
CA VAL A 82 16.73 3.93 -8.34
C VAL A 82 15.56 3.93 -7.33
N THR A 83 14.99 2.76 -7.08
CA THR A 83 14.00 2.53 -6.02
C THR A 83 14.67 2.54 -4.63
N ASP A 84 15.47 3.56 -4.35
CA ASP A 84 16.09 3.71 -3.04
C ASP A 84 15.11 4.41 -2.08
N ALA A 85 15.05 3.93 -0.84
CA ALA A 85 14.19 4.47 0.21
C ALA A 85 14.39 5.98 0.41
N ALA A 86 15.60 6.49 0.21
CA ALA A 86 15.94 7.91 0.33
C ALA A 86 15.11 8.82 -0.59
N GLY A 87 14.78 8.37 -1.81
CA GLY A 87 13.96 9.13 -2.76
C GLY A 87 12.50 9.30 -2.32
N TYR A 88 11.99 8.42 -1.45
CA TYR A 88 10.62 8.49 -0.94
C TYR A 88 10.46 9.27 0.36
N GLU A 89 11.54 9.50 1.09
CA GLU A 89 11.48 10.17 2.40
C GLU A 89 10.88 11.57 2.33
N GLY A 90 11.31 12.38 1.36
CA GLY A 90 10.82 13.75 1.15
C GLY A 90 9.32 13.77 0.90
N ILE A 91 8.85 12.87 0.01
CA ILE A 91 7.44 12.77 -0.37
C ILE A 91 6.59 12.32 0.83
N PHE A 92 6.99 11.28 1.54
CA PHE A 92 6.23 10.76 2.68
C PHE A 92 6.12 11.78 3.82
N LYS A 93 7.23 12.50 4.12
CA LYS A 93 7.23 13.60 5.09
C LYS A 93 6.30 14.73 4.66
N ALA A 94 6.30 15.11 3.37
CA ALA A 94 5.42 16.14 2.83
C ALA A 94 3.95 15.72 2.91
N MET A 95 3.61 14.50 2.51
CA MET A 95 2.26 13.95 2.59
C MET A 95 1.76 13.90 4.05
N ALA A 96 2.56 13.37 4.96
CA ALA A 96 2.21 13.29 6.38
C ALA A 96 2.01 14.68 7.00
N LYS A 97 2.87 15.64 6.64
CA LYS A 97 2.76 17.03 7.12
C LYS A 97 1.51 17.73 6.59
N GLU A 98 1.16 17.52 5.32
CA GLU A 98 0.03 18.21 4.69
C GLU A 98 -1.32 17.66 5.17
N PHE A 99 -1.45 16.33 5.24
CA PHE A 99 -2.74 15.68 5.51
C PHE A 99 -2.88 15.14 6.94
N GLY A 100 -1.81 15.09 7.71
CA GLY A 100 -1.83 14.58 9.08
C GLY A 100 -1.92 13.03 9.17
N PHE A 101 -1.43 12.32 8.15
CA PHE A 101 -1.41 10.86 8.17
C PHE A 101 -0.61 10.32 9.37
N LYS A 102 -1.13 9.28 10.01
CA LYS A 102 -0.38 8.49 10.99
C LYS A 102 0.65 7.61 10.29
N TYR A 103 0.27 7.05 9.15
CA TYR A 103 1.14 6.21 8.34
C TYR A 103 1.02 6.55 6.86
N VAL A 104 2.18 6.67 6.20
CA VAL A 104 2.29 6.71 4.74
C VAL A 104 3.02 5.45 4.31
N VAL A 105 2.44 4.69 3.38
CA VAL A 105 2.93 3.38 3.00
C VAL A 105 2.96 3.25 1.48
N SER A 106 4.06 2.74 0.93
CA SER A 106 4.16 2.43 -0.48
C SER A 106 4.72 1.03 -0.70
N THR A 107 4.07 0.28 -1.58
CA THR A 107 4.65 -0.92 -2.17
C THR A 107 5.61 -0.52 -3.28
N LEU A 108 6.73 -1.24 -3.37
CA LEU A 108 7.77 -1.04 -4.38
C LEU A 108 7.96 -2.32 -5.17
N ARG A 109 7.76 -2.23 -6.49
CA ARG A 109 7.84 -3.36 -7.39
C ARG A 109 8.99 -3.20 -8.37
N GLU A 110 9.88 -4.18 -8.40
CA GLU A 110 10.87 -4.35 -9.46
C GLU A 110 10.35 -5.37 -10.48
N SER A 111 10.04 -4.94 -11.69
CA SER A 111 9.47 -5.82 -12.72
C SER A 111 10.57 -6.32 -13.64
N PHE A 112 10.95 -7.61 -13.53
CA PHE A 112 11.93 -8.26 -14.41
C PHE A 112 11.27 -8.91 -15.63
N SER A 113 10.10 -9.51 -15.43
CA SER A 113 9.28 -10.09 -16.49
C SER A 113 7.82 -10.13 -16.08
N ALA A 114 6.96 -10.67 -16.95
CA ALA A 114 5.54 -10.90 -16.65
C ALA A 114 5.33 -11.84 -15.45
N THR A 115 6.28 -12.73 -15.17
CA THR A 115 6.17 -13.75 -14.11
C THR A 115 7.25 -13.65 -13.05
N HIS A 116 8.05 -12.56 -13.04
CA HIS A 116 9.14 -12.37 -12.10
C HIS A 116 9.19 -10.93 -11.60
N ASN A 117 9.01 -10.74 -10.30
CA ASN A 117 9.11 -9.44 -9.63
C ASN A 117 9.96 -9.52 -8.36
N GLY A 118 10.70 -8.43 -8.10
CA GLY A 118 11.10 -8.08 -6.74
C GLY A 118 9.98 -7.31 -6.04
N TRP A 119 9.71 -7.61 -4.77
CA TRP A 119 8.61 -7.05 -4.00
C TRP A 119 9.05 -6.63 -2.62
N LYS A 120 8.89 -5.36 -2.28
CA LYS A 120 9.18 -4.77 -0.98
C LYS A 120 8.22 -3.61 -0.69
N ALA A 121 8.29 -3.04 0.49
CA ALA A 121 7.49 -1.87 0.84
C ALA A 121 8.23 -0.95 1.82
N LEU A 122 7.75 0.29 1.91
CA LEU A 122 8.17 1.31 2.85
C LEU A 122 6.98 1.75 3.70
N ILE A 123 7.23 2.10 4.96
CA ILE A 123 6.28 2.77 5.84
C ILE A 123 6.97 3.93 6.56
N TYR A 124 6.26 5.04 6.69
CA TYR A 124 6.62 6.18 7.51
C TYR A 124 5.54 6.39 8.58
N ASP A 125 5.92 6.45 9.85
CA ASP A 125 5.01 6.57 11.00
C ASP A 125 4.90 7.99 11.55
N GLY A 126 5.35 8.99 10.78
CA GLY A 126 5.42 10.39 11.22
C GLY A 126 6.76 10.74 11.88
N LYS A 127 7.61 9.77 12.17
CA LYS A 127 8.93 9.96 12.80
C LYS A 127 10.03 9.21 12.06
N GLU A 128 9.85 7.92 11.85
CA GLU A 128 10.86 7.00 11.32
C GLU A 128 10.36 6.27 10.08
N PHE A 129 11.30 5.88 9.23
CA PHE A 129 11.08 5.05 8.06
C PHE A 129 11.48 3.61 8.35
N TYR A 130 10.64 2.70 7.88
CA TYR A 130 10.93 1.27 7.86
C TYR A 130 10.84 0.75 6.45
N GLN A 131 11.81 -0.05 6.04
CA GLN A 131 11.79 -0.77 4.79
C GLN A 131 11.72 -2.27 5.08
N SER A 132 10.81 -2.96 4.41
CA SER A 132 10.69 -4.41 4.52
C SER A 132 11.84 -5.13 3.84
N LYS A 133 11.96 -6.43 4.12
CA LYS A 133 12.71 -7.36 3.28
C LYS A 133 12.19 -7.30 1.85
N ARG A 134 13.08 -7.62 0.91
CA ARG A 134 12.72 -7.81 -0.49
C ARG A 134 12.46 -9.30 -0.75
N TYR A 135 11.29 -9.59 -1.31
CA TYR A 135 10.95 -10.93 -1.80
C TYR A 135 11.20 -11.02 -3.29
N ASP A 136 11.82 -12.12 -3.72
CA ASP A 136 11.97 -12.48 -5.13
C ASP A 136 10.88 -13.46 -5.50
N ILE A 137 9.88 -13.00 -6.27
CA ILE A 137 8.69 -13.78 -6.60
C ILE A 137 8.82 -14.30 -8.03
N ASN A 138 9.15 -15.59 -8.14
CA ASN A 138 9.37 -16.27 -9.43
C ASN A 138 9.06 -17.78 -9.31
N PRO A 139 8.07 -18.34 -10.07
CA PRO A 139 7.16 -17.59 -10.93
C PRO A 139 5.98 -16.95 -10.17
N ILE A 140 5.47 -15.84 -10.69
CA ILE A 140 4.18 -15.32 -10.28
C ILE A 140 3.10 -16.17 -10.95
N ILE A 141 2.17 -16.69 -10.15
CA ILE A 141 1.00 -17.43 -10.64
C ILE A 141 -0.14 -16.48 -10.97
N ASP A 142 -0.45 -15.53 -10.05
CA ASP A 142 -1.46 -14.49 -10.28
C ASP A 142 -1.12 -13.22 -9.51
N ARG A 143 -1.26 -12.06 -10.17
CA ARG A 143 -1.01 -10.75 -9.59
C ARG A 143 -2.24 -10.10 -8.98
N VAL A 144 -3.42 -10.55 -9.40
CA VAL A 144 -4.69 -9.95 -8.96
C VAL A 144 -4.84 -10.17 -7.45
N GLY A 145 -5.26 -9.11 -6.74
CA GLY A 145 -5.40 -9.16 -5.29
C GLY A 145 -4.09 -9.00 -4.48
N GLY A 146 -2.91 -8.86 -5.14
CA GLY A 146 -1.64 -8.66 -4.42
C GLY A 146 -1.62 -7.38 -3.59
N GLY A 147 -2.14 -6.26 -4.12
CA GLY A 147 -2.29 -5.00 -3.40
C GLY A 147 -3.30 -5.09 -2.26
N ASP A 148 -4.45 -5.73 -2.50
CA ASP A 148 -5.48 -5.92 -1.47
C ASP A 148 -4.97 -6.81 -0.34
N SER A 149 -4.21 -7.87 -0.69
CA SER A 149 -3.54 -8.72 0.29
C SER A 149 -2.49 -7.97 1.11
N PHE A 150 -1.73 -7.07 0.49
CA PHE A 150 -0.82 -6.19 1.20
C PHE A 150 -1.58 -5.28 2.18
N SER A 151 -2.63 -4.60 1.71
CA SER A 151 -3.42 -3.67 2.52
C SER A 151 -4.11 -4.38 3.69
N GLY A 152 -4.69 -5.55 3.46
CA GLY A 152 -5.28 -6.39 4.51
C GLY A 152 -4.25 -6.87 5.51
N GLY A 153 -3.09 -7.34 5.04
CA GLY A 153 -1.95 -7.74 5.88
C GLY A 153 -1.40 -6.59 6.70
N LEU A 154 -1.31 -5.37 6.13
CA LEU A 154 -0.88 -4.18 6.85
C LEU A 154 -1.85 -3.80 7.97
N ILE A 155 -3.16 -3.81 7.71
CA ILE A 155 -4.18 -3.52 8.73
C ILE A 155 -4.08 -4.55 9.85
N HIS A 156 -4.00 -5.84 9.53
CA HIS A 156 -3.80 -6.89 10.52
C HIS A 156 -2.54 -6.66 11.35
N GLY A 157 -1.41 -6.37 10.68
CA GLY A 157 -0.14 -6.12 11.34
C GLY A 157 -0.18 -4.90 12.27
N LEU A 158 -0.75 -3.78 11.83
CA LEU A 158 -0.88 -2.57 12.67
C LEU A 158 -1.77 -2.79 13.91
N LEU A 159 -2.69 -3.76 13.87
CA LEU A 159 -3.55 -4.11 15.01
C LEU A 159 -2.95 -5.14 15.95
N THR A 160 -2.02 -5.99 15.48
CA THR A 160 -1.58 -7.19 16.22
C THR A 160 -0.08 -7.25 16.50
N LYS A 161 0.75 -6.54 15.72
CA LYS A 161 2.21 -6.58 15.87
C LYS A 161 2.69 -5.44 16.78
N PRO A 162 3.78 -5.65 17.53
CA PRO A 162 4.28 -4.65 18.47
C PRO A 162 4.93 -3.43 17.81
N THR A 163 5.44 -3.58 16.58
CA THR A 163 6.11 -2.50 15.85
C THR A 163 5.59 -2.36 14.41
N GLN A 164 5.73 -1.14 13.86
CA GLN A 164 5.36 -0.84 12.47
C GLN A 164 6.24 -1.61 11.47
N GLY A 165 7.49 -1.87 11.82
CA GLY A 165 8.39 -2.70 11.01
C GLY A 165 7.87 -4.13 10.88
N GLU A 166 7.45 -4.76 12.00
CA GLU A 166 6.86 -6.10 11.98
C GLU A 166 5.51 -6.13 11.27
N ALA A 167 4.70 -5.07 11.40
CA ALA A 167 3.45 -4.94 10.63
C ALA A 167 3.73 -4.87 9.11
N LEU A 168 4.76 -4.13 8.70
CA LEU A 168 5.17 -4.04 7.31
C LEU A 168 5.69 -5.37 6.77
N GLU A 169 6.54 -6.08 7.54
CA GLU A 169 7.05 -7.40 7.16
C GLU A 169 5.90 -8.40 6.96
N PHE A 170 4.91 -8.40 7.86
CA PHE A 170 3.72 -9.23 7.71
C PHE A 170 2.94 -8.90 6.43
N ALA A 171 2.73 -7.61 6.15
CA ALA A 171 2.00 -7.16 4.96
C ALA A 171 2.68 -7.58 3.64
N VAL A 172 3.99 -7.40 3.56
CA VAL A 172 4.76 -7.76 2.36
C VAL A 172 4.81 -9.28 2.18
N ALA A 173 4.95 -10.05 3.26
CA ALA A 173 4.90 -11.52 3.21
C ALA A 173 3.53 -12.03 2.76
N ALA A 174 2.43 -11.48 3.29
CA ALA A 174 1.08 -11.84 2.87
C ALA A 174 0.85 -11.59 1.38
N SER A 175 1.31 -10.43 0.89
CA SER A 175 1.25 -10.08 -0.52
C SER A 175 2.13 -10.99 -1.39
N ALA A 176 3.36 -11.31 -0.95
CA ALA A 176 4.25 -12.21 -1.66
C ALA A 176 3.63 -13.61 -1.83
N LEU A 177 3.03 -14.16 -0.78
CA LEU A 177 2.30 -15.44 -0.83
C LEU A 177 1.11 -15.38 -1.78
N LYS A 178 0.36 -14.26 -1.80
CA LYS A 178 -0.77 -14.10 -2.72
C LYS A 178 -0.35 -14.26 -4.18
N HIS A 179 0.83 -13.80 -4.57
CA HIS A 179 1.32 -13.95 -5.94
C HIS A 179 1.54 -15.42 -6.37
N THR A 180 1.56 -16.35 -5.43
CA THR A 180 1.69 -17.81 -5.68
C THR A 180 0.34 -18.53 -5.74
N ILE A 181 -0.78 -17.83 -5.59
CA ILE A 181 -2.13 -18.37 -5.50
C ILE A 181 -2.96 -17.85 -6.69
N PRO A 182 -3.66 -18.71 -7.45
CA PRO A 182 -4.54 -18.27 -8.51
C PRO A 182 -5.80 -17.57 -7.96
N GLY A 183 -6.35 -16.63 -8.74
CA GLY A 183 -7.51 -15.82 -8.34
C GLY A 183 -7.12 -14.63 -7.48
N ASP A 184 -8.07 -13.80 -7.10
CA ASP A 184 -7.85 -12.54 -6.38
C ASP A 184 -7.85 -12.67 -4.85
N PHE A 185 -8.43 -13.76 -4.32
CA PHE A 185 -8.45 -14.02 -2.87
C PHE A 185 -7.12 -14.57 -2.36
N ASN A 186 -6.70 -14.05 -1.21
CA ASN A 186 -5.59 -14.64 -0.48
C ASN A 186 -6.11 -15.76 0.45
N HIS A 187 -5.61 -16.98 0.25
CA HIS A 187 -6.00 -18.19 1.00
C HIS A 187 -4.95 -18.63 2.02
N VAL A 188 -4.05 -17.73 2.41
CA VAL A 188 -2.99 -18.04 3.38
C VAL A 188 -3.48 -17.85 4.81
N SER A 189 -2.95 -18.64 5.73
CA SER A 189 -3.16 -18.45 7.17
C SER A 189 -2.18 -17.43 7.75
N VAL A 190 -2.47 -16.95 8.96
CA VAL A 190 -1.56 -16.04 9.70
C VAL A 190 -0.22 -16.73 9.95
N GLU A 191 -0.23 -18.03 10.29
CA GLU A 191 0.96 -18.82 10.59
C GLU A 191 1.86 -18.96 9.34
N GLU A 192 1.29 -19.14 8.16
CA GLU A 192 2.05 -19.20 6.89
C GLU A 192 2.73 -17.86 6.59
N VAL A 193 2.01 -16.76 6.80
CA VAL A 193 2.56 -15.41 6.62
C VAL A 193 3.69 -15.14 7.63
N GLU A 194 3.49 -15.49 8.90
CA GLU A 194 4.50 -15.33 9.95
C GLU A 194 5.74 -16.18 9.69
N ALA A 195 5.57 -17.41 9.22
CA ALA A 195 6.68 -18.28 8.86
C ALA A 195 7.54 -17.66 7.74
N LEU A 196 6.91 -17.10 6.71
CA LEU A 196 7.61 -16.42 5.62
C LEU A 196 8.28 -15.13 6.11
N ALA A 197 7.59 -14.30 6.87
CA ALA A 197 8.12 -13.05 7.44
C ALA A 197 9.31 -13.31 8.36
N GLY A 198 9.27 -14.41 9.14
CA GLY A 198 10.36 -14.87 10.02
C GLY A 198 11.56 -15.48 9.29
N GLY A 199 11.54 -15.58 7.96
CA GLY A 199 12.65 -16.10 7.15
C GLY A 199 12.62 -17.61 6.91
N ASN A 200 11.55 -18.31 7.29
CA ASN A 200 11.37 -19.75 7.04
C ASN A 200 10.88 -20.00 5.61
N ALA A 201 11.73 -19.65 4.63
CA ALA A 201 11.42 -19.84 3.21
C ALA A 201 11.54 -21.31 2.71
N ASN A 202 11.65 -22.29 3.64
CA ASN A 202 11.94 -23.68 3.29
C ASN A 202 10.77 -24.46 2.67
N GLY A 203 9.67 -23.83 2.31
CA GLY A 203 8.58 -24.44 1.54
C GLY A 203 7.93 -25.68 2.19
N ARG A 204 8.31 -26.04 3.40
CA ARG A 204 7.70 -27.13 4.16
C ARG A 204 6.48 -26.59 4.90
N VAL A 205 5.31 -26.83 4.34
CA VAL A 205 4.06 -26.73 5.09
C VAL A 205 4.19 -27.65 6.31
N GLN A 206 4.34 -27.09 7.50
CA GLN A 206 4.16 -27.85 8.73
C GLN A 206 2.67 -28.10 8.89
N ARG A 207 2.27 -29.32 8.62
CA ARG A 207 0.92 -29.81 8.89
C ARG A 207 0.82 -30.30 10.32
#